data_9598f2716011fb925e294c5ac50b5686
#
_entry.id   9598f2716011fb925e294c5ac50b5686
#
_cell.length_a   1.000
_cell.length_b   1.000
_cell.length_c   1.000
_cell.angle_alpha   90.00
_cell.angle_beta   90.00
_cell.angle_gamma   90.00
#
_symmetry.space_group_name_H-M   'P 1'
#
loop_
_entity.id
_entity.type
_entity.pdbx_description
1 polymer ?
#
loop_
_entity_poly.entity_id
_entity_poly.type
_entity_poly.pdbx_seq_one_letter_code
_entity_poly.pdbx_strand_id
1 'polypeptide(L)'
;IGTELSRGVKTMVAFPEGFLWGVSTAGHQIEGGNKYSDWYEWEKKGKVKGGETSEIACGSWERLERDIKALEELGVKAYRYSIEWARIEPESGKFDEDALERYAGFIKELVSKGIHPVVTLNHFVLPLWFARMGGWEKSENLVHFEKFVRKVVQSIGQYVHYWVTVNEPNVYASMSYLLGEWPPQKKDIELTRKVLTNLIYAHTMAYDAIKSSVPT
;
A
#
# COMPACT_ATOMS: atom_id res chain seq x y z
N ILE A 1 -65.56 -7.77 -4.88
CA ILE A 1 -64.58 -7.28 -5.89
C ILE A 1 -63.24 -7.10 -5.15
N GLY A 2 -62.43 -8.14 -5.17
CA GLY A 2 -61.12 -8.13 -4.51
C GLY A 2 -60.07 -7.61 -5.49
N THR A 3 -59.39 -6.55 -5.16
CA THR A 3 -58.18 -6.09 -5.85
C THR A 3 -56.98 -6.84 -5.34
N GLU A 4 -56.49 -7.81 -6.11
CA GLU A 4 -55.19 -8.42 -5.91
C GLU A 4 -54.10 -7.38 -6.17
N LEU A 5 -53.47 -6.93 -5.11
CA LEU A 5 -52.19 -6.19 -5.18
C LEU A 5 -51.11 -7.15 -5.66
N SER A 6 -50.72 -7.07 -6.92
CA SER A 6 -49.57 -7.76 -7.46
C SER A 6 -48.32 -7.37 -6.68
N ARG A 7 -47.84 -8.27 -5.85
CA ARG A 7 -46.51 -8.15 -5.23
C ARG A 7 -45.48 -8.18 -6.36
N GLY A 8 -44.98 -7.01 -6.71
CA GLY A 8 -43.85 -6.90 -7.65
C GLY A 8 -42.67 -7.77 -7.15
N VAL A 9 -42.29 -8.70 -7.98
CA VAL A 9 -41.07 -9.49 -7.77
C VAL A 9 -39.91 -8.50 -7.76
N LYS A 10 -39.35 -8.21 -6.56
CA LYS A 10 -38.09 -7.49 -6.47
C LYS A 10 -37.04 -8.41 -7.11
N THR A 11 -36.66 -8.12 -8.33
CA THR A 11 -35.49 -8.73 -8.96
C THR A 11 -34.31 -8.38 -8.07
N MET A 12 -33.79 -9.34 -7.30
CA MET A 12 -32.54 -9.15 -6.56
C MET A 12 -31.44 -9.03 -7.62
N VAL A 13 -30.77 -7.87 -7.64
CA VAL A 13 -29.56 -7.69 -8.44
C VAL A 13 -28.48 -8.49 -7.74
N ALA A 14 -28.03 -9.57 -8.35
CA ALA A 14 -26.91 -10.35 -7.88
C ALA A 14 -25.63 -9.91 -8.58
N PHE A 15 -24.52 -9.93 -7.86
CA PHE A 15 -23.20 -9.73 -8.47
C PHE A 15 -22.80 -10.98 -9.27
N PRO A 16 -21.96 -10.84 -10.31
CA PRO A 16 -21.49 -11.98 -11.08
C PRO A 16 -20.81 -13.02 -10.19
N GLU A 17 -20.89 -14.28 -10.61
CA GLU A 17 -20.12 -15.34 -9.96
C GLU A 17 -18.63 -15.02 -10.00
N GLY A 18 -17.91 -15.28 -8.89
CA GLY A 18 -16.49 -14.95 -8.75
C GLY A 18 -16.20 -13.46 -8.43
N PHE A 19 -17.22 -12.62 -8.23
CA PHE A 19 -16.98 -11.24 -7.78
C PHE A 19 -16.31 -11.22 -6.40
N LEU A 20 -15.17 -10.54 -6.30
CA LEU A 20 -14.39 -10.47 -5.06
C LEU A 20 -14.84 -9.27 -4.20
N TRP A 21 -15.56 -9.56 -3.15
CA TRP A 21 -15.82 -8.61 -2.09
C TRP A 21 -14.60 -8.49 -1.19
N GLY A 22 -14.14 -7.26 -0.96
CA GLY A 22 -12.94 -7.01 -0.19
C GLY A 22 -12.98 -5.73 0.60
N VAL A 23 -12.00 -5.58 1.47
CA VAL A 23 -11.71 -4.35 2.22
C VAL A 23 -10.27 -3.93 1.99
N SER A 24 -9.93 -2.68 2.35
CA SER A 24 -8.58 -2.15 2.15
C SER A 24 -8.08 -1.37 3.34
N THR A 25 -6.78 -1.43 3.58
CA THR A 25 -6.04 -0.61 4.54
C THR A 25 -4.71 -0.15 3.93
N ALA A 26 -4.01 0.75 4.64
CA ALA A 26 -2.65 1.15 4.32
C ALA A 26 -1.75 0.99 5.55
N GLY A 27 -0.55 0.44 5.38
CA GLY A 27 0.32 0.04 6.48
C GLY A 27 0.60 1.18 7.46
N HIS A 28 1.02 2.34 6.98
CA HIS A 28 1.28 3.49 7.85
C HIS A 28 0.07 3.91 8.70
N GLN A 29 -1.15 3.72 8.18
CA GLN A 29 -2.39 4.11 8.87
C GLN A 29 -2.78 3.13 9.97
N ILE A 30 -2.37 1.87 9.91
CA ILE A 30 -2.84 0.83 10.83
C ILE A 30 -1.75 0.15 11.64
N GLU A 31 -0.53 0.03 11.11
CA GLU A 31 0.52 -0.80 11.72
C GLU A 31 1.09 -0.22 13.01
N GLY A 32 1.34 1.08 13.04
CA GLY A 32 2.09 1.74 14.12
C GLY A 32 3.60 1.56 13.99
N GLY A 33 4.36 2.46 14.60
CA GLY A 33 5.81 2.33 14.78
C GLY A 33 6.66 2.36 13.50
N ASN A 34 6.18 2.93 12.40
CA ASN A 34 6.93 3.02 11.13
C ASN A 34 8.03 4.13 11.17
N LYS A 35 9.01 3.95 12.07
CA LYS A 35 9.97 5.00 12.51
C LYS A 35 10.92 5.48 11.43
N TYR A 36 11.17 4.68 10.41
CA TYR A 36 12.13 4.98 9.34
C TYR A 36 11.48 5.62 8.12
N SER A 37 10.24 6.11 8.25
CA SER A 37 9.50 6.74 7.17
C SER A 37 9.56 8.28 7.22
N ASP A 38 9.37 8.90 6.07
CA ASP A 38 9.24 10.35 5.92
C ASP A 38 7.99 10.89 6.61
N TRP A 39 6.89 10.16 6.61
CA TRP A 39 5.66 10.51 7.32
C TRP A 39 5.85 10.49 8.84
N TYR A 40 6.55 9.52 9.39
CA TYR A 40 6.85 9.50 10.83
C TYR A 40 7.68 10.74 11.24
N GLU A 41 8.70 11.10 10.44
CA GLU A 41 9.45 12.35 10.67
C GLU A 41 8.55 13.59 10.54
N TRP A 42 7.62 13.59 9.58
CA TRP A 42 6.65 14.66 9.38
C TRP A 42 5.73 14.85 10.58
N GLU A 43 5.19 13.79 11.12
CA GLU A 43 4.37 13.78 12.34
C GLU A 43 5.13 14.30 13.55
N LYS A 44 6.36 13.84 13.75
CA LYS A 44 7.23 14.31 14.85
C LYS A 44 7.58 15.80 14.74
N LYS A 45 7.53 16.37 13.57
CA LYS A 45 7.67 17.83 13.35
C LYS A 45 6.36 18.60 13.60
N GLY A 46 5.29 17.95 14.05
CA GLY A 46 4.00 18.56 14.30
C GLY A 46 3.30 19.10 13.05
N LYS A 47 3.57 18.50 11.90
CA LYS A 47 3.04 18.96 10.61
C LYS A 47 1.66 18.37 10.27
N VAL A 48 1.21 17.37 11.02
CA VAL A 48 -0.13 16.81 10.87
C VAL A 48 -1.14 17.69 11.59
N LYS A 49 -2.27 17.93 10.94
CA LYS A 49 -3.37 18.71 11.53
C LYS A 49 -3.83 18.05 12.83
N GLY A 50 -3.96 18.83 13.89
CA GLY A 50 -4.34 18.32 15.21
C GLY A 50 -3.18 17.69 16.01
N GLY A 51 -1.98 17.56 15.43
CA GLY A 51 -0.82 16.95 16.10
C GLY A 51 -0.94 15.44 16.27
N GLU A 52 -1.82 14.81 15.52
CA GLU A 52 -2.02 13.35 15.53
C GLU A 52 -0.79 12.63 14.99
N THR A 53 -0.58 11.39 15.45
CA THR A 53 0.55 10.55 15.02
C THR A 53 0.11 9.13 14.75
N SER A 54 0.81 8.45 13.84
CA SER A 54 0.63 7.03 13.54
C SER A 54 1.45 6.11 14.45
N GLU A 55 2.04 6.63 15.55
CA GLU A 55 2.99 5.88 16.38
C GLU A 55 2.39 4.57 16.95
N ILE A 56 1.12 4.62 17.34
CA ILE A 56 0.36 3.44 17.80
C ILE A 56 -0.56 2.94 16.68
N ALA A 57 -1.21 3.85 15.98
CA ALA A 57 -2.24 3.58 14.98
C ALA A 57 -3.27 2.55 15.47
N CYS A 58 -3.57 1.51 14.70
CA CYS A 58 -4.37 0.37 15.16
C CYS A 58 -3.53 -0.73 15.82
N GLY A 59 -2.21 -0.62 15.80
CA GLY A 59 -1.26 -1.61 16.32
C GLY A 59 -1.28 -2.93 15.54
N SER A 60 -1.64 -2.87 14.27
CA SER A 60 -1.74 -4.06 13.41
C SER A 60 -0.41 -4.78 13.27
N TRP A 61 0.72 -4.05 13.28
CA TRP A 61 2.04 -4.68 13.21
C TRP A 61 2.28 -5.71 14.31
N GLU A 62 1.83 -5.41 15.52
CA GLU A 62 2.00 -6.31 16.67
C GLU A 62 0.90 -7.38 16.77
N ARG A 63 -0.21 -7.22 16.04
CA ARG A 63 -1.43 -8.02 16.22
C ARG A 63 -2.06 -8.43 14.89
N LEU A 64 -1.26 -8.90 13.94
CA LEU A 64 -1.72 -9.33 12.61
C LEU A 64 -2.81 -10.41 12.67
N GLU A 65 -2.73 -11.33 13.65
CA GLU A 65 -3.72 -12.38 13.88
C GLU A 65 -5.11 -11.82 14.21
N ARG A 66 -5.17 -10.66 14.88
CA ARG A 66 -6.44 -9.98 15.15
C ARG A 66 -7.08 -9.46 13.87
N ASP A 67 -6.26 -8.92 12.96
CA ASP A 67 -6.75 -8.39 11.68
C ASP A 67 -7.25 -9.54 10.80
N ILE A 68 -6.56 -10.67 10.77
CA ILE A 68 -7.01 -11.87 10.06
C ILE A 68 -8.35 -12.35 10.59
N LYS A 69 -8.50 -12.43 11.91
CA LYS A 69 -9.76 -12.81 12.54
C LYS A 69 -10.91 -11.87 12.16
N ALA A 70 -10.66 -10.55 12.15
CA ALA A 70 -11.66 -9.57 11.73
C ALA A 70 -12.06 -9.76 10.25
N LEU A 71 -11.11 -10.08 9.36
CA LEU A 71 -11.38 -10.36 7.96
C LEU A 71 -12.22 -11.62 7.77
N GLU A 72 -11.96 -12.67 8.56
CA GLU A 72 -12.76 -13.90 8.57
C GLU A 72 -14.19 -13.63 9.06
N GLU A 73 -14.35 -12.87 10.14
CA GLU A 73 -15.67 -12.50 10.69
C GLU A 73 -16.48 -11.63 9.70
N LEU A 74 -15.82 -10.76 8.92
CA LEU A 74 -16.44 -9.98 7.85
C LEU A 74 -16.83 -10.85 6.64
N GLY A 75 -16.25 -12.05 6.49
CA GLY A 75 -16.52 -12.94 5.37
C GLY A 75 -16.02 -12.46 4.01
N VAL A 76 -15.06 -11.52 3.99
CA VAL A 76 -14.49 -10.96 2.77
C VAL A 76 -13.61 -11.98 2.03
N LYS A 77 -13.50 -11.82 0.70
CA LYS A 77 -12.71 -12.69 -0.16
C LYS A 77 -11.44 -12.05 -0.71
N ALA A 78 -11.27 -10.75 -0.50
CA ALA A 78 -10.06 -10.03 -0.87
C ALA A 78 -9.70 -9.02 0.21
N TYR A 79 -8.39 -8.84 0.42
CA TYR A 79 -7.87 -7.81 1.31
C TYR A 79 -6.72 -7.07 0.65
N ARG A 80 -6.91 -5.75 0.44
CA ARG A 80 -5.84 -4.86 -0.04
C ARG A 80 -5.15 -4.22 1.15
N TYR A 81 -3.83 -4.31 1.18
CA TYR A 81 -2.99 -3.64 2.17
C TYR A 81 -1.66 -3.22 1.54
N SER A 82 -0.96 -2.28 2.17
CA SER A 82 0.37 -1.89 1.73
C SER A 82 1.47 -2.55 2.57
N ILE A 83 2.56 -2.87 1.89
CA ILE A 83 3.82 -3.25 2.53
C ILE A 83 4.65 -1.98 2.72
N GLU A 84 5.11 -1.74 3.93
CA GLU A 84 5.86 -0.53 4.25
C GLU A 84 7.33 -0.69 3.87
N TRP A 85 7.72 -0.02 2.77
CA TRP A 85 9.10 -0.02 2.27
C TRP A 85 10.08 0.44 3.35
N ALA A 86 9.74 1.51 4.10
CA ALA A 86 10.57 2.03 5.18
C ALA A 86 10.83 1.00 6.30
N ARG A 87 9.93 0.04 6.49
CA ARG A 87 10.08 -1.04 7.47
C ARG A 87 10.98 -2.15 6.94
N ILE A 88 10.81 -2.50 5.66
CA ILE A 88 11.60 -3.55 5.00
C ILE A 88 13.02 -3.08 4.70
N GLU A 89 13.22 -1.82 4.36
CA GLU A 89 14.52 -1.24 4.04
C GLU A 89 14.73 0.07 4.83
N PRO A 90 15.02 -0.04 6.15
CA PRO A 90 15.18 1.12 7.04
C PRO A 90 16.39 2.00 6.68
N GLU A 91 17.42 1.42 6.07
CA GLU A 91 18.59 2.10 5.54
C GLU A 91 18.86 1.59 4.11
N SER A 92 19.38 2.45 3.25
CA SER A 92 19.65 2.12 1.84
C SER A 92 20.49 0.85 1.70
N GLY A 93 19.95 -0.16 1.03
CA GLY A 93 20.59 -1.46 0.78
C GLY A 93 20.60 -2.42 1.98
N LYS A 94 20.03 -2.04 3.12
CA LYS A 94 19.92 -2.90 4.31
C LYS A 94 18.46 -3.34 4.48
N PHE A 95 18.18 -4.55 4.06
CA PHE A 95 16.87 -5.15 4.18
C PHE A 95 16.71 -5.82 5.55
N ASP A 96 15.57 -5.56 6.19
CA ASP A 96 15.11 -6.24 7.40
C ASP A 96 14.39 -7.53 7.00
N GLU A 97 15.09 -8.64 7.12
CA GLU A 97 14.56 -9.96 6.73
C GLU A 97 13.42 -10.40 7.67
N ASP A 98 13.47 -10.03 8.95
CA ASP A 98 12.42 -10.36 9.92
C ASP A 98 11.12 -9.64 9.57
N ALA A 99 11.21 -8.36 9.18
CA ALA A 99 10.05 -7.60 8.71
C ALA A 99 9.47 -8.21 7.44
N LEU A 100 10.32 -8.62 6.50
CA LEU A 100 9.88 -9.25 5.25
C LEU A 100 9.23 -10.62 5.51
N GLU A 101 9.80 -11.43 6.40
CA GLU A 101 9.24 -12.72 6.79
C GLU A 101 7.89 -12.57 7.49
N ARG A 102 7.74 -11.54 8.32
CA ARG A 102 6.46 -11.22 8.98
C ARG A 102 5.36 -10.91 7.96
N TYR A 103 5.63 -10.07 6.97
CA TYR A 103 4.69 -9.83 5.86
C TYR A 103 4.40 -11.11 5.07
N ALA A 104 5.42 -11.94 4.81
CA ALA A 104 5.23 -13.20 4.11
C ALA A 104 4.34 -14.17 4.91
N GLY A 105 4.53 -14.25 6.22
CA GLY A 105 3.69 -15.05 7.12
C GLY A 105 2.23 -14.60 7.07
N PHE A 106 1.99 -13.30 7.17
CA PHE A 106 0.66 -12.72 7.07
C PHE A 106 -0.04 -13.05 5.75
N ILE A 107 0.68 -12.92 4.63
CA ILE A 107 0.14 -13.24 3.30
C ILE A 107 -0.21 -14.72 3.17
N LYS A 108 0.67 -15.60 3.63
CA LYS A 108 0.42 -17.04 3.62
C LYS A 108 -0.83 -17.40 4.41
N GLU A 109 -1.03 -16.75 5.55
CA GLU A 109 -2.20 -16.99 6.37
C GLU A 109 -3.48 -16.48 5.70
N LEU A 110 -3.49 -15.29 5.08
CA LEU A 110 -4.62 -14.82 4.28
C LEU A 110 -5.01 -15.83 3.19
N VAL A 111 -4.03 -16.32 2.44
CA VAL A 111 -4.25 -17.32 1.38
C VAL A 111 -4.81 -18.62 1.95
N SER A 112 -4.31 -19.08 3.10
CA SER A 112 -4.82 -20.29 3.77
C SER A 112 -6.28 -20.18 4.19
N LYS A 113 -6.76 -18.94 4.44
CA LYS A 113 -8.16 -18.63 4.78
C LYS A 113 -9.03 -18.36 3.54
N GLY A 114 -8.49 -18.51 2.34
CA GLY A 114 -9.20 -18.24 1.09
C GLY A 114 -9.46 -16.75 0.86
N ILE A 115 -8.62 -15.87 1.44
CA ILE A 115 -8.66 -14.42 1.24
C ILE A 115 -7.55 -14.05 0.26
N HIS A 116 -7.92 -13.46 -0.87
CA HIS A 116 -6.97 -13.02 -1.90
C HIS A 116 -6.23 -11.76 -1.46
N PRO A 117 -4.89 -11.80 -1.30
CA PRO A 117 -4.11 -10.61 -1.00
C PRO A 117 -4.01 -9.72 -2.24
N VAL A 118 -4.27 -8.42 -2.06
CA VAL A 118 -4.00 -7.36 -3.04
C VAL A 118 -2.92 -6.47 -2.44
N VAL A 119 -1.67 -6.66 -2.87
CA VAL A 119 -0.51 -6.02 -2.26
C VAL A 119 -0.21 -4.69 -2.92
N THR A 120 -0.16 -3.62 -2.12
CA THR A 120 0.29 -2.30 -2.55
C THR A 120 1.75 -2.09 -2.16
N LEU A 121 2.61 -1.81 -3.14
CA LEU A 121 4.06 -1.67 -2.94
C LEU A 121 4.46 -0.28 -2.44
N ASN A 122 3.75 0.76 -2.89
CA ASN A 122 3.94 2.12 -2.36
C ASN A 122 2.58 2.77 -2.11
N HIS A 123 2.32 3.17 -0.86
CA HIS A 123 1.12 3.89 -0.45
C HIS A 123 1.52 5.21 0.22
N PHE A 124 2.05 6.14 -0.59
CA PHE A 124 2.49 7.50 -0.24
C PHE A 124 3.77 7.60 0.58
N VAL A 125 3.98 6.66 1.49
CA VAL A 125 5.06 6.66 2.48
C VAL A 125 6.38 6.21 1.87
N LEU A 126 7.46 6.91 2.19
CA LEU A 126 8.80 6.63 1.69
C LEU A 126 9.76 6.31 2.84
N PRO A 127 10.76 5.46 2.61
CA PRO A 127 11.89 5.38 3.52
C PRO A 127 12.54 6.76 3.67
N LEU A 128 12.85 7.14 4.89
CA LEU A 128 13.42 8.44 5.19
C LEU A 128 14.74 8.69 4.45
N TRP A 129 15.57 7.66 4.28
CA TRP A 129 16.79 7.75 3.51
C TRP A 129 16.50 8.07 2.03
N PHE A 130 15.47 7.43 1.43
CA PHE A 130 15.07 7.66 0.05
C PHE A 130 14.51 9.09 -0.13
N ALA A 131 13.65 9.53 0.78
CA ALA A 131 13.13 10.90 0.79
C ALA A 131 14.26 11.94 0.89
N ARG A 132 15.27 11.70 1.76
CA ARG A 132 16.42 12.61 1.95
C ARG A 132 17.36 12.70 0.74
N MET A 133 17.45 11.66 -0.07
CA MET A 133 18.21 11.73 -1.33
C MET A 133 17.44 12.36 -2.49
N GLY A 134 16.21 12.82 -2.25
CA GLY A 134 15.34 13.51 -3.21
C GLY A 134 14.18 12.65 -3.73
N GLY A 135 13.99 11.45 -3.21
CA GLY A 135 12.83 10.61 -3.49
C GLY A 135 12.50 10.50 -4.97
N TRP A 136 11.24 10.68 -5.29
CA TRP A 136 10.73 10.65 -6.67
C TRP A 136 11.12 11.85 -7.55
N GLU A 137 11.78 12.87 -7.02
CA GLU A 137 12.23 14.04 -7.80
C GLU A 137 13.35 13.70 -8.79
N LYS A 138 14.07 12.63 -8.54
CA LYS A 138 15.24 12.20 -9.31
C LYS A 138 15.00 10.84 -9.95
N SER A 139 15.06 10.80 -11.27
CA SER A 139 14.85 9.57 -12.03
C SER A 139 15.89 8.49 -11.73
N GLU A 140 17.13 8.89 -11.40
CA GLU A 140 18.19 7.98 -10.98
C GLU A 140 17.89 7.20 -9.69
N ASN A 141 16.96 7.72 -8.87
CA ASN A 141 16.56 7.05 -7.63
C ASN A 141 15.61 5.86 -7.86
N LEU A 142 14.95 5.77 -9.02
CA LEU A 142 13.96 4.73 -9.30
C LEU A 142 14.51 3.31 -9.18
N VAL A 143 15.81 3.14 -9.41
CA VAL A 143 16.51 1.85 -9.23
C VAL A 143 16.38 1.30 -7.80
N HIS A 144 16.24 2.17 -6.80
CA HIS A 144 16.05 1.73 -5.41
C HIS A 144 14.67 1.12 -5.20
N PHE A 145 13.63 1.75 -5.78
CA PHE A 145 12.29 1.20 -5.75
C PHE A 145 12.22 -0.15 -6.48
N GLU A 146 12.85 -0.26 -7.64
CA GLU A 146 12.93 -1.53 -8.36
C GLU A 146 13.58 -2.64 -7.52
N LYS A 147 14.69 -2.35 -6.84
CA LYS A 147 15.36 -3.31 -5.94
C LYS A 147 14.45 -3.76 -4.81
N PHE A 148 13.74 -2.83 -4.17
CA PHE A 148 12.75 -3.14 -3.16
C PHE A 148 11.65 -4.05 -3.71
N VAL A 149 11.07 -3.69 -4.87
CA VAL A 149 10.04 -4.50 -5.53
C VAL A 149 10.52 -5.91 -5.78
N ARG A 150 11.71 -6.08 -6.38
CA ARG A 150 12.30 -7.40 -6.64
C ARG A 150 12.49 -8.21 -5.36
N LYS A 151 12.97 -7.60 -4.29
CA LYS A 151 13.13 -8.24 -2.98
C LYS A 151 11.79 -8.74 -2.43
N VAL A 152 10.76 -7.91 -2.47
CA VAL A 152 9.40 -8.26 -2.05
C VAL A 152 8.83 -9.39 -2.91
N VAL A 153 8.90 -9.27 -4.23
CA VAL A 153 8.34 -10.26 -5.16
C VAL A 153 9.03 -11.63 -5.02
N GLN A 154 10.34 -11.65 -4.77
CA GLN A 154 11.08 -12.89 -4.48
C GLN A 154 10.56 -13.60 -3.23
N SER A 155 10.13 -12.85 -2.21
CA SER A 155 9.64 -13.42 -0.95
C SER A 155 8.18 -13.91 -1.04
N ILE A 156 7.30 -13.11 -1.65
CA ILE A 156 5.85 -13.31 -1.56
C ILE A 156 5.16 -13.50 -2.91
N GLY A 157 5.85 -13.31 -4.03
CA GLY A 157 5.24 -13.26 -5.36
C GLY A 157 4.41 -14.49 -5.71
N GLN A 158 4.82 -15.67 -5.26
CA GLN A 158 4.09 -16.92 -5.49
C GLN A 158 2.69 -16.98 -4.82
N TYR A 159 2.42 -16.11 -3.85
CA TYR A 159 1.15 -16.06 -3.11
C TYR A 159 0.24 -14.91 -3.54
N VAL A 160 0.76 -13.97 -4.36
CA VAL A 160 0.08 -12.72 -4.67
C VAL A 160 -0.25 -12.63 -6.16
N HIS A 161 -1.53 -12.60 -6.49
CA HIS A 161 -2.01 -12.46 -7.87
C HIS A 161 -2.31 -11.01 -8.26
N TYR A 162 -2.61 -10.15 -7.26
CA TYR A 162 -3.03 -8.78 -7.48
C TYR A 162 -2.07 -7.80 -6.82
N TRP A 163 -1.52 -6.89 -7.64
CA TRP A 163 -0.54 -5.91 -7.21
C TRP A 163 -1.00 -4.49 -7.54
N VAL A 164 -0.79 -3.58 -6.60
CA VAL A 164 -0.83 -2.14 -6.80
C VAL A 164 0.59 -1.63 -6.65
N THR A 165 1.22 -1.22 -7.72
CA THR A 165 2.63 -0.80 -7.70
C THR A 165 2.81 0.51 -6.98
N VAL A 166 2.03 1.54 -7.36
CA VAL A 166 1.98 2.86 -6.75
C VAL A 166 0.52 3.26 -6.56
N ASN A 167 0.15 3.57 -5.33
CA ASN A 167 -1.20 4.06 -5.02
C ASN A 167 -1.32 5.54 -5.38
N GLU A 168 -2.34 5.89 -6.18
CA GLU A 168 -2.76 7.26 -6.47
C GLU A 168 -1.60 8.24 -6.79
N PRO A 169 -0.79 7.98 -7.82
CA PRO A 169 0.41 8.78 -8.10
C PRO A 169 0.09 10.27 -8.33
N ASN A 170 -1.07 10.56 -8.91
CA ASN A 170 -1.56 11.92 -9.13
C ASN A 170 -1.89 12.63 -7.81
N VAL A 171 -2.51 11.93 -6.85
CA VAL A 171 -2.83 12.50 -5.53
C VAL A 171 -1.53 12.80 -4.77
N TYR A 172 -0.59 11.84 -4.73
CA TYR A 172 0.71 12.06 -4.11
C TYR A 172 1.43 13.28 -4.72
N ALA A 173 1.56 13.32 -6.04
CA ALA A 173 2.24 14.43 -6.71
C ALA A 173 1.56 15.78 -6.43
N SER A 174 0.22 15.82 -6.44
CA SER A 174 -0.53 17.05 -6.16
C SER A 174 -0.39 17.50 -4.71
N MET A 175 -0.58 16.59 -3.75
CA MET A 175 -0.56 16.96 -2.33
C MET A 175 0.83 17.32 -1.85
N SER A 176 1.86 16.61 -2.34
CA SER A 176 3.24 16.80 -1.88
C SER A 176 4.00 17.92 -2.60
N TYR A 177 3.68 18.15 -3.89
CA TYR A 177 4.50 19.02 -4.75
C TYR A 177 3.75 20.18 -5.39
N LEU A 178 2.41 20.12 -5.54
CA LEU A 178 1.62 21.25 -6.04
C LEU A 178 1.03 22.07 -4.90
N LEU A 179 0.35 21.40 -3.97
CA LEU A 179 -0.32 22.03 -2.82
C LEU A 179 0.59 22.20 -1.61
N GLY A 180 1.58 21.32 -1.45
CA GLY A 180 2.52 21.35 -0.33
C GLY A 180 1.87 21.05 1.01
N GLU A 181 0.88 20.17 1.02
CA GLU A 181 0.15 19.73 2.22
C GLU A 181 0.79 18.49 2.86
N TRP A 182 1.47 17.66 2.06
CA TRP A 182 2.16 16.44 2.49
C TRP A 182 3.68 16.56 2.37
N PRO A 183 4.46 15.67 2.99
CA PRO A 183 5.91 15.66 2.78
C PRO A 183 6.23 15.45 1.28
N PRO A 184 7.24 16.10 0.71
CA PRO A 184 8.21 17.05 1.32
C PRO A 184 7.74 18.50 1.39
N GLN A 185 6.48 18.83 1.19
CA GLN A 185 5.87 20.16 1.33
C GLN A 185 6.41 21.18 0.31
N LYS A 186 6.49 20.78 -0.95
CA LYS A 186 6.90 21.69 -2.04
C LYS A 186 5.69 22.30 -2.75
N LYS A 187 5.91 23.43 -3.42
CA LYS A 187 4.90 24.13 -4.24
C LYS A 187 5.54 24.53 -5.56
N ASP A 188 5.62 23.57 -6.49
CA ASP A 188 6.28 23.73 -7.78
C ASP A 188 5.60 22.84 -8.83
N ILE A 189 4.99 23.48 -9.84
CA ILE A 189 4.23 22.75 -10.87
C ILE A 189 5.13 21.92 -11.79
N GLU A 190 6.33 22.42 -12.11
CA GLU A 190 7.26 21.68 -12.99
C GLU A 190 7.82 20.45 -12.25
N LEU A 191 8.13 20.63 -10.96
CA LEU A 191 8.53 19.51 -10.12
C LEU A 191 7.39 18.50 -9.93
N THR A 192 6.14 18.96 -9.80
CA THR A 192 4.96 18.09 -9.74
C THR A 192 4.85 17.21 -11.00
N ARG A 193 5.01 17.78 -12.19
CA ARG A 193 5.01 17.06 -13.46
C ARG A 193 6.13 16.03 -13.52
N LYS A 194 7.34 16.43 -13.12
CA LYS A 194 8.51 15.55 -13.08
C LYS A 194 8.30 14.37 -12.16
N VAL A 195 7.80 14.61 -10.94
CA VAL A 195 7.49 13.56 -9.96
C VAL A 195 6.42 12.61 -10.47
N LEU A 196 5.35 13.12 -11.07
CA LEU A 196 4.31 12.29 -11.67
C LEU A 196 4.88 11.39 -12.79
N THR A 197 5.73 11.95 -13.65
CA THR A 197 6.42 11.19 -14.71
C THR A 197 7.29 10.10 -14.11
N ASN A 198 8.07 10.39 -13.07
CA ASN A 198 8.91 9.41 -12.39
C ASN A 198 8.10 8.31 -11.70
N LEU A 199 6.93 8.64 -11.14
CA LEU A 199 6.03 7.63 -10.56
C LEU A 199 5.44 6.70 -11.63
N ILE A 200 5.18 7.20 -12.84
CA ILE A 200 4.77 6.36 -13.98
C ILE A 200 5.90 5.42 -14.39
N TYR A 201 7.14 5.91 -14.46
CA TYR A 201 8.30 5.04 -14.72
C TYR A 201 8.53 4.01 -13.60
N ALA A 202 8.38 4.42 -12.34
CA ALA A 202 8.45 3.50 -11.20
C ALA A 202 7.39 2.39 -11.31
N HIS A 203 6.16 2.74 -11.72
CA HIS A 203 5.12 1.75 -12.01
C HIS A 203 5.57 0.75 -13.10
N THR A 204 6.09 1.24 -14.21
CA THR A 204 6.57 0.38 -15.32
C THR A 204 7.67 -0.57 -14.85
N MET A 205 8.68 -0.06 -14.14
CA MET A 205 9.78 -0.87 -13.60
C MET A 205 9.27 -1.92 -12.60
N ALA A 206 8.33 -1.55 -11.73
CA ALA A 206 7.71 -2.48 -10.79
C ALA A 206 6.88 -3.55 -11.51
N TYR A 207 6.11 -3.18 -12.52
CA TYR A 207 5.35 -4.11 -13.35
C TYR A 207 6.27 -5.15 -14.02
N ASP A 208 7.35 -4.70 -14.65
CA ASP A 208 8.32 -5.58 -15.30
C ASP A 208 9.01 -6.51 -14.28
N ALA A 209 9.37 -5.98 -13.11
CA ALA A 209 9.95 -6.77 -12.02
C ALA A 209 9.01 -7.87 -11.54
N ILE A 210 7.72 -7.57 -11.37
CA ILE A 210 6.69 -8.54 -10.97
C ILE A 210 6.53 -9.60 -12.07
N LYS A 211 6.31 -9.18 -13.32
CA LYS A 211 6.06 -10.10 -14.44
C LYS A 211 7.24 -11.00 -14.76
N SER A 212 8.47 -10.53 -14.56
CA SER A 212 9.66 -11.36 -14.78
C SER A 212 9.96 -12.36 -13.66
N SER A 213 9.38 -12.17 -12.49
CA SER A 213 9.70 -12.95 -11.29
C SER A 213 8.61 -13.95 -10.90
N VAL A 214 7.37 -13.74 -11.33
CA VAL A 214 6.24 -14.64 -11.03
C VAL A 214 5.87 -15.40 -12.30
N PRO A 215 5.89 -16.74 -12.32
CA PRO A 215 5.40 -17.51 -13.47
C PRO A 215 3.94 -17.13 -13.77
N THR A 216 3.64 -16.86 -15.03
CA THR A 216 2.27 -16.56 -15.53
C THR A 216 1.43 -17.82 -15.60
#